data_c8691f23950cd38577a7fb8efdea6d12
#
_entry.id   c8691f23950cd38577a7fb8efdea6d12
#
_cell.length_a   1.000
_cell.length_b   1.000
_cell.length_c   1.000
_cell.angle_alpha   90.00
_cell.angle_beta   90.00
_cell.angle_gamma   90.00
#
_symmetry.space_group_name_H-M   'P 1'
#
loop_
_entity.id
_entity.type
_entity.pdbx_description
1 polymer ?
#
loop_
_entity_poly.entity_id
_entity_poly.type
_entity_poly.pdbx_seq_one_letter_code
_entity_poly.pdbx_strand_id
1 'polypeptide(L)' 'MPDAGSAPEDACGASAYQNLVGAPAAAAENASAPGPVRTFRSGQPITMDYRLDRLNFELDERDRIIRVFCG' A
#
# COMPACT_ATOMS: atom_id res chain seq x y z
N MET A 1 -9.55 -4.45 20.95
CA MET A 1 -8.67 -4.62 20.83
C MET A 1 -7.84 -4.50 20.26
N PRO A 2 -7.78 -4.60 20.07
CA PRO A 2 -6.86 -4.71 19.72
C PRO A 2 -6.00 -4.87 19.05
N ASP A 3 -6.00 -4.91 18.88
CA ASP A 3 -5.21 -5.47 18.56
C ASP A 3 -3.99 -5.25 18.48
N ALA A 4 -3.58 -5.62 19.27
CA ALA A 4 -2.18 -5.80 19.30
C ALA A 4 -1.66 -6.26 17.98
N GLY A 5 -2.43 -7.00 17.26
CA GLY A 5 -2.04 -7.49 15.96
C GLY A 5 -1.87 -6.40 14.94
N SER A 6 -2.36 -5.21 15.20
CA SER A 6 -2.25 -4.15 14.21
C SER A 6 -0.81 -3.67 14.03
N ALA A 7 0.05 -3.81 15.05
CA ALA A 7 1.42 -3.34 14.93
C ALA A 7 2.18 -4.04 13.79
N PRO A 8 2.16 -5.39 13.68
CA PRO A 8 2.79 -6.04 12.54
C PRO A 8 2.14 -5.69 11.22
N GLU A 9 0.82 -5.46 11.24
CA GLU A 9 0.10 -5.13 10.02
C GLU A 9 0.46 -3.75 9.50
N ASP A 10 1.02 -2.90 10.35
CA ASP A 10 1.40 -1.56 9.96
C ASP A 10 2.91 -1.41 9.85
N ALA A 11 3.62 -2.51 9.65
CA ALA A 11 5.06 -2.47 9.57
C ALA A 11 5.55 -1.62 8.39
N CYS A 12 4.74 -1.48 7.36
CA CYS A 12 5.08 -0.66 6.19
C CYS A 12 4.57 0.76 6.31
N GLY A 13 3.82 1.10 7.36
CA GLY A 13 3.27 2.43 7.53
C GLY A 13 1.99 2.67 6.76
N ALA A 14 1.31 1.60 6.32
CA ALA A 14 0.12 1.75 5.47
C ALA A 14 -0.98 2.58 6.12
N SER A 15 -1.12 2.54 7.43
CA SER A 15 -2.19 3.28 8.09
C SER A 15 -2.04 4.80 7.89
N ALA A 16 -0.83 5.27 7.67
CA ALA A 16 -0.59 6.70 7.45
C ALA A 16 -0.99 7.14 6.04
N TYR A 17 -1.25 6.21 5.14
CA TYR A 17 -1.53 6.52 3.74
C TYR A 17 -2.93 6.12 3.30
N GLN A 18 -3.81 5.75 4.24
CA GLN A 18 -5.18 5.39 3.87
C GLN A 18 -5.96 6.57 3.29
N ASN A 19 -5.56 7.78 3.63
CA ASN A 19 -6.21 8.98 3.08
C ASN A 19 -5.90 9.18 1.60
N LEU A 20 -4.98 8.41 1.04
CA LEU A 20 -4.67 8.50 -0.40
C LEU A 20 -5.61 7.67 -1.25
N VAL A 21 -6.48 6.86 -0.64
CA VAL A 21 -7.48 6.11 -1.41
C VAL A 21 -8.37 7.12 -2.14
N GLY A 22 -8.48 6.95 -3.46
CA GLY A 22 -9.20 7.89 -4.31
C GLY A 22 -8.31 8.90 -4.99
N ALA A 23 -7.07 9.04 -4.54
CA ALA A 23 -6.12 9.98 -5.13
C ALA A 23 -5.48 9.37 -6.39
N PRO A 24 -4.93 10.22 -7.27
CA PRO A 24 -4.22 9.70 -8.44
C PRO A 24 -2.92 9.00 -8.05
N ALA A 25 -2.44 8.15 -8.95
CA ALA A 25 -1.23 7.36 -8.70
C ALA A 25 -0.03 8.21 -8.32
N ALA A 26 0.05 9.42 -8.84
CA ALA A 26 1.17 10.31 -8.54
C ALA A 26 1.31 10.58 -7.04
N ALA A 27 0.21 10.49 -6.29
CA ALA A 27 0.27 10.72 -4.85
C ALA A 27 1.10 9.66 -4.15
N ALA A 28 1.19 8.45 -4.71
CA ALA A 28 1.97 7.38 -4.12
C ALA A 28 3.47 7.62 -4.27
N GLU A 29 3.88 8.42 -5.25
CA GLU A 29 5.29 8.66 -5.50
C GLU A 29 5.93 9.50 -4.41
N ASN A 30 5.12 10.18 -3.63
CA ASN A 30 5.61 11.00 -2.54
C ASN A 30 5.61 10.26 -1.20
N ALA A 31 5.27 8.98 -1.20
CA ALA A 31 5.22 8.21 0.03
C ALA A 31 6.63 8.02 0.59
N SER A 32 6.76 8.23 1.87
CA SER A 32 8.02 8.09 2.59
C SER A 32 7.87 6.92 3.55
N ALA A 33 7.91 5.71 3.01
CA ALA A 33 7.69 4.52 3.79
C ALA A 33 8.99 4.01 4.41
N PRO A 34 8.92 3.26 5.52
CA PRO A 34 10.12 2.69 6.12
C PRO A 34 10.76 1.58 5.29
N GLY A 35 9.99 0.96 4.39
CA GLY A 35 10.50 -0.11 3.53
C GLY A 35 10.20 0.16 2.08
N PRO A 36 10.29 -0.89 1.24
CA PRO A 36 10.04 -0.70 -0.19
C PRO A 36 8.59 -0.35 -0.49
N VAL A 37 8.37 0.29 -1.64
CA VAL A 37 7.04 0.71 -2.09
C VAL A 37 6.78 0.08 -3.45
N ARG A 38 5.59 -0.48 -3.63
CA ARG A 38 5.18 -1.07 -4.90
C ARG A 38 3.81 -0.52 -5.29
N THR A 39 3.68 -0.14 -6.57
CA THR A 39 2.38 0.22 -7.12
C THR A 39 2.03 -0.79 -8.22
N PHE A 40 0.76 -1.16 -8.31
CA PHE A 40 0.32 -2.09 -9.33
C PHE A 40 -1.16 -1.86 -9.62
N ARG A 41 -1.59 -2.29 -10.80
CA ARG A 41 -2.99 -2.16 -11.19
C ARG A 41 -3.76 -3.41 -10.80
N SER A 42 -5.05 -3.23 -10.48
CA SER A 42 -5.94 -4.36 -10.21
C SER A 42 -5.89 -5.33 -11.38
N GLY A 43 -5.77 -6.62 -11.07
CA GLY A 43 -5.71 -7.67 -12.08
C GLY A 43 -4.34 -7.86 -12.70
N GLN A 44 -3.40 -6.99 -12.44
CA GLN A 44 -2.04 -7.13 -12.94
C GLN A 44 -1.33 -8.25 -12.18
N PRO A 45 -0.62 -9.15 -12.88
CA PRO A 45 0.18 -10.16 -12.18
C PRO A 45 1.23 -9.50 -11.32
N ILE A 46 1.36 -9.97 -10.09
CA ILE A 46 2.40 -9.50 -9.18
C ILE A 46 3.10 -10.72 -8.60
N THR A 47 4.33 -10.49 -8.13
CA THR A 47 5.09 -11.57 -7.54
C THR A 47 4.49 -11.98 -6.21
N MET A 48 4.76 -13.22 -5.82
CA MET A 48 4.20 -13.78 -4.59
C MET A 48 5.15 -13.63 -3.40
N ASP A 49 6.20 -12.84 -3.55
CA ASP A 49 7.18 -12.62 -2.50
C ASP A 49 6.64 -11.60 -1.49
N TYR A 50 5.92 -12.11 -0.53
CA TYR A 50 5.28 -11.31 0.50
C TYR A 50 6.33 -10.65 1.42
N ARG A 51 6.13 -9.37 1.72
CA ARG A 51 7.01 -8.64 2.65
C ARG A 51 6.17 -7.77 3.56
N LEU A 52 6.28 -7.96 4.86
CA LEU A 52 5.52 -7.17 5.82
C LEU A 52 5.85 -5.69 5.77
N ASP A 53 7.08 -5.34 5.39
CA ASP A 53 7.52 -3.95 5.37
C ASP A 53 7.31 -3.26 4.03
N ARG A 54 6.71 -3.95 3.06
CA ARG A 54 6.46 -3.35 1.73
C ARG A 54 5.10 -2.67 1.70
N LEU A 55 5.11 -1.40 1.33
CA LEU A 55 3.89 -0.61 1.17
C LEU A 55 3.40 -0.77 -0.26
N ASN A 56 2.15 -1.20 -0.41
CA ASN A 56 1.55 -1.43 -1.73
C ASN A 56 0.42 -0.45 -1.96
N PHE A 57 0.40 0.13 -3.16
CA PHE A 57 -0.71 0.93 -3.64
C PHE A 57 -1.34 0.21 -4.83
N GLU A 58 -2.58 -0.19 -4.68
CA GLU A 58 -3.31 -0.82 -5.77
C GLU A 58 -4.10 0.24 -6.52
N LEU A 59 -3.98 0.25 -7.85
CA LEU A 59 -4.59 1.26 -8.70
C LEU A 59 -5.70 0.63 -9.54
N ASP A 60 -6.71 1.45 -9.87
CA ASP A 60 -7.73 1.01 -10.81
C ASP A 60 -7.27 1.33 -12.24
N GLU A 61 -8.15 1.09 -13.22
CA GLU A 61 -7.81 1.28 -14.63
C GLU A 61 -7.61 2.75 -14.99
N ARG A 62 -8.00 3.66 -14.08
CA ARG A 62 -7.83 5.11 -14.29
C ARG A 62 -6.67 5.66 -13.49
N ASP A 63 -5.81 4.78 -12.98
CA ASP A 63 -4.64 5.16 -12.19
C ASP A 63 -5.01 5.88 -10.89
N ARG A 64 -6.12 5.49 -10.29
CA ARG A 64 -6.48 5.99 -8.97
C ARG A 64 -6.23 4.93 -7.93
N ILE A 65 -5.77 5.36 -6.76
CA ILE A 65 -5.46 4.45 -5.66
C ILE A 65 -6.77 3.95 -5.08
N ILE A 66 -6.94 2.62 -5.04
CA ILE A 66 -8.14 2.01 -4.48
C ILE A 66 -7.84 1.22 -3.22
N ARG A 67 -6.56 0.93 -2.95
CA ARG A 67 -6.20 0.18 -1.74
C ARG A 67 -4.76 0.46 -1.37
N VAL A 68 -4.49 0.56 -0.06
CA VAL A 68 -3.14 0.74 0.48
C VAL A 68 -2.96 -0.33 1.56
N PHE A 69 -1.90 -1.13 1.44
CA PHE A 69 -1.71 -2.25 2.36
C PHE A 69 -0.25 -2.70 2.40
N CYS A 70 0.08 -3.45 3.44
CA CYS A 70 1.41 -4.06 3.58
C CYS A 70 1.38 -5.47 2.99
N GLY A 71 2.45 -5.85 2.36
CA GLY A 71 2.52 -7.23 1.85
C GLY A 71 3.53 -7.52 0.76
#